data_4c98edbf0629990759171b33e2542745
#
_entry.id   4c98edbf0629990759171b33e2542745
#
_cell.length_a   1.000
_cell.length_b   1.000
_cell.length_c   1.000
_cell.angle_alpha   90.00
_cell.angle_beta   90.00
_cell.angle_gamma   90.00
#
_symmetry.space_group_name_H-M   'P 1'
#
loop_
_entity.id
_entity.type
_entity.pdbx_description
1 polymer ?
#
loop_
_entity_poly.entity_id
_entity_poly.type
_entity_poly.pdbx_seq_one_letter_code
_entity_poly.pdbx_strand_id
1 'polypeptide(L)'
;MIDVVAAVIKKDNKYLIAQRNRDKHFAFHWEFPGGKVDKNETFENALKREILEELSIDIKIKNKIASEKYKDEKINVEVHYFLCKTLDLEIILSEHENMKWVLKKDLLNFTLAPGDSKIVKYL
;
A
#
# COMPACT_ATOMS: atom_id res chain seq x y z
N MET A 1 -19.44 -1.43 1.24
CA MET A 1 -18.06 -1.14 1.60
C MET A 1 -17.13 -2.09 0.84
N ILE A 2 -16.08 -1.55 0.27
CA ILE A 2 -15.14 -2.31 -0.56
C ILE A 2 -13.91 -2.66 0.29
N ASP A 3 -13.47 -3.92 0.23
CA ASP A 3 -12.21 -4.33 0.85
C ASP A 3 -11.04 -4.02 -0.06
N VAL A 4 -10.05 -3.35 0.52
CA VAL A 4 -8.78 -2.99 -0.12
C VAL A 4 -7.64 -3.56 0.73
N VAL A 5 -6.61 -4.05 0.09
CA VAL A 5 -5.41 -4.55 0.76
C VAL A 5 -4.22 -3.67 0.43
N ALA A 6 -3.35 -3.46 1.40
CA ALA A 6 -2.16 -2.63 1.24
C ALA A 6 -0.93 -3.33 1.81
N ALA A 7 0.17 -3.25 1.09
CA ALA A 7 1.44 -3.86 1.48
C ALA A 7 2.34 -2.82 2.14
N VAL A 8 2.69 -3.06 3.39
CA VAL A 8 3.72 -2.31 4.11
C VAL A 8 5.00 -3.11 3.95
N ILE A 9 5.78 -2.77 2.92
CA ILE A 9 6.99 -3.51 2.55
C ILE A 9 8.18 -2.88 3.26
N LYS A 10 8.81 -3.66 4.14
CA LYS A 10 9.95 -3.20 4.94
C LYS A 10 11.24 -3.83 4.45
N LYS A 11 12.27 -3.01 4.28
CA LYS A 11 13.62 -3.45 3.91
C LYS A 11 14.64 -2.48 4.51
N ASP A 12 15.64 -3.00 5.22
CA ASP A 12 16.72 -2.20 5.83
C ASP A 12 16.20 -1.01 6.65
N ASN A 13 15.20 -1.27 7.50
CA ASN A 13 14.53 -0.27 8.34
C ASN A 13 13.78 0.83 7.57
N LYS A 14 13.58 0.65 6.28
CA LYS A 14 12.81 1.58 5.44
C LYS A 14 11.55 0.91 4.93
N TYR A 15 10.55 1.74 4.67
CA TYR A 15 9.25 1.33 4.16
C TYR A 15 9.04 1.88 2.77
N LEU A 16 8.47 1.06 1.90
CA LEU A 16 8.17 1.46 0.53
C LEU A 16 6.85 2.23 0.48
N ILE A 17 6.90 3.43 -0.07
CA ILE A 17 5.69 4.18 -0.42
C ILE A 17 5.72 4.51 -1.90
N ALA A 18 4.54 4.63 -2.50
CA ALA A 18 4.37 4.91 -3.91
C ALA A 18 3.42 6.08 -4.10
N GLN A 19 3.70 6.92 -5.09
CA GLN A 19 2.90 8.11 -5.35
C GLN A 19 1.80 7.82 -6.34
N ARG A 20 0.55 8.11 -5.95
CA ARG A 20 -0.63 7.92 -6.80
C ARG A 20 -0.54 8.83 -8.03
N ASN A 21 -0.96 8.29 -9.18
CA ASN A 21 -0.91 9.06 -10.41
C ASN A 21 -2.01 10.13 -10.45
N ARG A 22 -1.90 11.04 -11.43
CA ARG A 22 -2.78 12.20 -11.59
C ARG A 22 -4.24 11.86 -11.86
N ASP A 23 -4.53 10.65 -12.33
CA ASP A 23 -5.89 10.23 -12.70
C ASP A 23 -6.63 9.53 -11.57
N LYS A 24 -5.95 9.29 -10.45
CA LYS A 24 -6.54 8.62 -9.29
C LYS A 24 -7.18 9.62 -8.33
N HIS A 25 -8.17 9.12 -7.57
CA HIS A 25 -8.65 9.83 -6.38
C HIS A 25 -7.47 10.02 -5.43
N PHE A 26 -7.34 11.17 -4.80
CA PHE A 26 -6.14 11.56 -4.03
C PHE A 26 -4.88 11.54 -4.90
N ALA A 27 -4.96 12.16 -6.08
CA ALA A 27 -3.82 12.29 -6.99
C ALA A 27 -2.58 12.83 -6.27
N PHE A 28 -1.42 12.25 -6.58
CA PHE A 28 -0.11 12.63 -6.03
C PHE A 28 0.08 12.42 -4.53
N HIS A 29 -0.92 11.92 -3.81
CA HIS A 29 -0.72 11.43 -2.45
C HIS A 29 0.17 10.18 -2.49
N TRP A 30 0.93 9.99 -1.43
CA TRP A 30 1.74 8.78 -1.25
C TRP A 30 0.92 7.73 -0.51
N GLU A 31 1.21 6.48 -0.77
CA GLU A 31 0.46 5.36 -0.19
C GLU A 31 1.32 4.12 -0.02
N PHE A 32 0.88 3.23 0.86
CA PHE A 32 1.33 1.85 0.84
C PHE A 32 0.61 1.15 -0.32
N PRO A 33 1.35 0.57 -1.28
CA PRO A 33 0.74 0.04 -2.51
C PRO A 33 -0.18 -1.14 -2.26
N GLY A 34 -1.17 -1.30 -3.09
CA GLY A 34 -2.16 -2.37 -3.00
C GLY A 34 -3.35 -2.10 -3.89
N GLY A 35 -4.48 -2.68 -3.60
CA GLY A 35 -5.68 -2.49 -4.39
C GLY A 35 -6.88 -3.28 -3.89
N LYS A 36 -7.92 -3.31 -4.70
CA LYS A 36 -9.18 -3.95 -4.36
C LYS A 36 -9.06 -5.47 -4.35
N VAL A 37 -9.79 -6.09 -3.43
CA VAL A 37 -9.93 -7.55 -3.37
C VAL A 37 -11.03 -7.97 -4.36
N ASP A 38 -10.68 -8.86 -5.28
CA ASP A 38 -11.65 -9.39 -6.25
C ASP A 38 -12.56 -10.42 -5.58
N LYS A 39 -13.71 -10.66 -6.19
CA LYS A 39 -14.67 -11.64 -5.69
C LYS A 39 -14.01 -13.03 -5.61
N ASN A 40 -14.22 -13.72 -4.48
CA ASN A 40 -13.69 -15.05 -4.19
C ASN A 40 -12.16 -15.11 -4.03
N GLU A 41 -11.51 -13.97 -3.89
CA GLU A 41 -10.08 -13.87 -3.66
C GLU A 41 -9.81 -13.68 -2.18
N THR A 42 -8.77 -14.35 -1.65
CA THR A 42 -8.32 -14.07 -0.27
C THR A 42 -7.59 -12.74 -0.25
N PHE A 43 -7.48 -12.12 0.93
CA PHE A 43 -6.73 -10.88 1.09
C PHE A 43 -5.26 -11.07 0.69
N GLU A 44 -4.65 -12.19 1.09
CA GLU A 44 -3.25 -12.49 0.78
C GLU A 44 -3.03 -12.64 -0.73
N ASN A 45 -3.91 -13.34 -1.41
CA ASN A 45 -3.80 -13.53 -2.86
C ASN A 45 -4.05 -12.22 -3.61
N ALA A 46 -5.02 -11.42 -3.16
CA ALA A 46 -5.27 -10.09 -3.73
C ALA A 46 -4.04 -9.21 -3.61
N LEU A 47 -3.41 -9.20 -2.43
CA LEU A 47 -2.24 -8.37 -2.20
C LEU A 47 -1.06 -8.78 -3.07
N LYS A 48 -0.77 -10.07 -3.16
CA LYS A 48 0.30 -10.58 -4.02
C LYS A 48 0.05 -10.23 -5.49
N ARG A 49 -1.18 -10.38 -5.95
CA ARG A 49 -1.57 -10.03 -7.31
C ARG A 49 -1.39 -8.54 -7.58
N GLU A 50 -1.91 -7.68 -6.71
CA GLU A 50 -1.83 -6.22 -6.88
C GLU A 50 -0.37 -5.74 -6.90
N ILE A 51 0.46 -6.25 -5.99
CA ILE A 51 1.86 -5.84 -5.92
C ILE A 51 2.63 -6.34 -7.15
N LEU A 52 2.35 -7.54 -7.63
CA LEU A 52 2.97 -8.03 -8.85
C LEU A 52 2.57 -7.17 -10.07
N GLU A 53 1.30 -6.80 -10.18
CA GLU A 53 0.81 -5.93 -11.24
C GLU A 53 1.42 -4.53 -11.18
N GLU A 54 1.48 -3.92 -10.00
CA GLU A 54 1.87 -2.52 -9.84
C GLU A 54 3.37 -2.30 -9.78
N LEU A 55 4.11 -3.23 -9.18
CA LEU A 55 5.54 -3.05 -8.88
C LEU A 55 6.43 -4.12 -9.53
N SER A 56 5.86 -5.15 -10.12
CA SER A 56 6.59 -6.28 -10.74
C SER A 56 7.50 -7.02 -9.77
N ILE A 57 7.09 -7.15 -8.53
CA ILE A 57 7.82 -7.89 -7.50
C ILE A 57 6.94 -8.92 -6.82
N ASP A 58 7.57 -9.96 -6.27
CA ASP A 58 6.93 -10.92 -5.39
C ASP A 58 7.16 -10.50 -3.94
N ILE A 59 6.12 -10.65 -3.12
CA ILE A 59 6.21 -10.35 -1.70
C ILE A 59 5.94 -11.58 -0.86
N LYS A 60 6.51 -11.59 0.33
CA LYS A 60 6.17 -12.53 1.39
C LYS A 60 5.40 -11.76 2.47
N ILE A 61 4.16 -12.17 2.71
CA ILE A 61 3.32 -11.57 3.73
C ILE A 61 3.69 -12.16 5.09
N LYS A 62 3.99 -11.29 6.05
CA LYS A 62 4.41 -11.71 7.40
C LYS A 62 3.22 -11.75 8.36
N ASN A 63 2.50 -10.65 8.47
CA ASN A 63 1.34 -10.56 9.38
C ASN A 63 0.50 -9.34 9.03
N LYS A 64 -0.76 -9.37 9.47
CA LYS A 64 -1.65 -8.22 9.38
C LYS A 64 -1.28 -7.22 10.48
N ILE A 65 -1.19 -5.95 10.11
CA ILE A 65 -0.87 -4.86 11.03
C ILE A 65 -2.15 -4.25 11.63
N ALA A 66 -3.09 -3.86 10.77
CA ALA A 66 -4.29 -3.13 11.17
C ALA A 66 -5.27 -3.07 10.00
N SER A 67 -6.45 -2.51 10.26
CA SER A 67 -7.36 -2.10 9.21
C SER A 67 -7.92 -0.72 9.55
N GLU A 68 -8.25 0.04 8.52
CA GLU A 68 -8.82 1.38 8.64
C GLU A 68 -9.98 1.54 7.68
N LYS A 69 -11.04 2.15 8.16
CA LYS A 69 -12.21 2.47 7.33
C LYS A 69 -12.10 3.91 6.86
N TYR A 70 -12.43 4.15 5.61
CA TYR A 70 -12.51 5.48 5.06
C TYR A 70 -13.72 5.61 4.13
N LYS A 71 -14.43 6.71 4.26
CA LYS A 71 -15.59 7.02 3.43
C LYS A 71 -15.63 8.50 3.09
N ASP A 72 -15.88 8.80 1.83
CA ASP A 72 -16.21 10.14 1.37
C ASP A 72 -17.33 10.04 0.32
N GLU A 73 -17.56 11.12 -0.45
CA GLU A 73 -18.60 11.14 -1.47
C GLU A 73 -18.34 10.15 -2.61
N LYS A 74 -17.09 9.76 -2.83
CA LYS A 74 -16.68 8.93 -3.98
C LYS A 74 -16.41 7.48 -3.60
N ILE A 75 -15.90 7.23 -2.39
CA ILE A 75 -15.48 5.89 -1.99
C ILE A 75 -15.96 5.54 -0.59
N ASN A 76 -16.12 4.24 -0.37
CA ASN A 76 -16.41 3.65 0.94
C ASN A 76 -15.62 2.36 1.03
N VAL A 77 -14.50 2.39 1.75
CA VAL A 77 -13.52 1.29 1.77
C VAL A 77 -13.09 0.92 3.17
N GLU A 78 -12.68 -0.33 3.33
CA GLU A 78 -11.90 -0.78 4.47
C GLU A 78 -10.56 -1.27 3.94
N VAL A 79 -9.48 -0.66 4.39
CA VAL A 79 -8.12 -1.01 3.97
C VAL A 79 -7.48 -1.90 5.02
N HIS A 80 -6.98 -3.05 4.58
CA HIS A 80 -6.32 -4.04 5.42
C HIS A 80 -4.81 -3.99 5.13
N TYR A 81 -4.02 -3.69 6.15
CA TYR A 81 -2.57 -3.46 6.02
C TYR A 81 -1.80 -4.68 6.48
N PHE A 82 -0.87 -5.13 5.64
CA PHE A 82 -0.03 -6.30 5.92
C PHE A 82 1.44 -5.94 5.86
N LEU A 83 2.19 -6.38 6.87
CA LEU A 83 3.64 -6.28 6.84
C LEU A 83 4.19 -7.32 5.87
N CYS A 84 5.04 -6.87 4.96
CA CYS A 84 5.57 -7.71 3.88
C CYS A 84 7.07 -7.54 3.74
N LYS A 85 7.70 -8.54 3.11
CA LYS A 85 9.10 -8.51 2.69
C LYS A 85 9.19 -8.85 1.22
N THR A 86 10.26 -8.39 0.57
CA THR A 86 10.61 -8.79 -0.78
C THR A 86 12.11 -9.05 -0.87
N LEU A 87 12.51 -10.00 -1.72
CA LEU A 87 13.90 -10.24 -2.07
C LEU A 87 14.23 -9.62 -3.43
N ASP A 88 13.22 -9.08 -4.12
CA ASP A 88 13.42 -8.46 -5.42
C ASP A 88 14.11 -7.11 -5.25
N LEU A 89 15.14 -6.88 -6.07
CA LEU A 89 15.94 -5.67 -6.01
C LEU A 89 15.46 -4.60 -6.98
N GLU A 90 14.72 -4.98 -8.00
CA GLU A 90 14.26 -4.07 -9.04
C GLU A 90 12.73 -3.95 -9.00
N ILE A 91 12.26 -2.71 -8.87
CA ILE A 91 10.85 -2.38 -8.89
C ILE A 91 10.54 -1.64 -10.18
N ILE A 92 9.53 -2.12 -10.91
CA ILE A 92 9.07 -1.49 -12.15
C ILE A 92 7.65 -0.98 -11.92
N LEU A 93 7.48 0.34 -11.94
CA LEU A 93 6.18 0.97 -11.72
C LEU A 93 5.33 0.88 -12.98
N SER A 94 4.08 0.39 -12.84
CA SER A 94 3.13 0.35 -13.94
C SER A 94 2.07 1.45 -13.85
N GLU A 95 1.72 1.89 -12.64
CA GLU A 95 0.64 2.87 -12.42
C GLU A 95 1.08 4.09 -11.62
N HIS A 96 2.04 3.94 -10.70
CA HIS A 96 2.44 5.03 -9.81
C HIS A 96 3.38 6.02 -10.51
N GLU A 97 3.32 7.29 -10.08
CA GLU A 97 4.21 8.33 -10.60
C GLU A 97 5.64 8.17 -10.07
N ASN A 98 5.80 7.70 -8.83
CA ASN A 98 7.11 7.59 -8.18
C ASN A 98 7.04 6.60 -7.02
N MET A 99 8.20 6.23 -6.50
CA MET A 99 8.32 5.42 -5.28
C MET A 99 9.50 5.89 -4.45
N LYS A 100 9.44 5.64 -3.15
CA LYS A 100 10.53 5.94 -2.23
C LYS A 100 10.59 4.90 -1.11
N TRP A 101 11.82 4.62 -0.66
CA TRP A 101 12.07 3.90 0.58
C TRP A 101 12.31 4.93 1.68
N VAL A 102 11.51 4.89 2.75
CA VAL A 102 11.45 5.95 3.76
C VAL A 102 11.57 5.36 5.17
N LEU A 103 12.37 5.98 6.01
CA LEU A 103 12.44 5.61 7.42
C LEU A 103 11.09 5.92 8.10
N LYS A 104 10.73 5.13 9.11
CA LYS A 104 9.49 5.35 9.86
C LYS A 104 9.34 6.80 10.33
N LYS A 105 10.40 7.38 10.88
CA LYS A 105 10.38 8.76 11.41
C LYS A 105 10.04 9.82 10.37
N ASP A 106 10.25 9.50 9.09
CA ASP A 106 10.04 10.46 7.99
C ASP A 106 8.72 10.22 7.23
N LEU A 107 8.00 9.12 7.51
CA LEU A 107 6.78 8.79 6.80
C LEU A 107 5.72 9.88 6.86
N LEU A 108 5.52 10.50 8.02
CA LEU A 108 4.52 11.56 8.19
C LEU A 108 4.93 12.90 7.58
N ASN A 109 6.15 13.01 7.04
CA ASN A 109 6.56 14.18 6.26
C ASN A 109 5.98 14.14 4.85
N PHE A 110 5.45 13.01 4.42
CA PHE A 110 4.78 12.87 3.13
C PHE A 110 3.28 13.00 3.30
N THR A 111 2.60 13.54 2.28
CA THR A 111 1.14 13.57 2.27
C THR A 111 0.63 12.19 1.92
N LEU A 112 0.31 11.41 2.94
CA LEU A 112 -0.17 10.04 2.78
C LEU A 112 -1.68 10.02 2.50
N ALA A 113 -2.12 8.99 1.78
CA ALA A 113 -3.54 8.74 1.55
C ALA A 113 -4.27 8.57 2.90
N PRO A 114 -5.57 8.93 2.98
CA PRO A 114 -6.33 8.74 4.21
C PRO A 114 -6.29 7.29 4.70
N GLY A 115 -6.13 7.10 5.99
CA GLY A 115 -5.96 5.79 6.60
C GLY A 115 -4.50 5.39 6.70
N ASP A 116 -3.71 5.59 5.65
CA ASP A 116 -2.29 5.20 5.65
C ASP A 116 -1.50 5.93 6.74
N SER A 117 -1.75 7.22 6.92
CA SER A 117 -1.10 7.99 7.99
C SER A 117 -1.43 7.45 9.39
N LYS A 118 -2.62 6.90 9.55
CA LYS A 118 -3.08 6.40 10.86
C LYS A 118 -2.38 5.12 11.29
N ILE A 119 -1.86 4.33 10.35
CA ILE A 119 -1.23 3.06 10.71
C ILE A 119 0.27 3.19 10.95
N VAL A 120 0.84 4.34 10.67
CA VAL A 120 2.29 4.57 10.86
C VAL A 120 2.71 4.31 12.31
N LYS A 121 1.86 4.62 13.28
CA LYS A 121 2.12 4.38 14.70
C LYS A 121 2.34 2.90 15.06
N TYR A 122 1.89 1.99 14.20
CA TYR A 122 2.04 0.55 14.43
C TYR A 122 3.31 -0.03 13.77
N LEU A 123 4.07 0.76 13.06
CA LEU A 123 5.25 0.29 12.33
C LEU A 123 6.52 0.26 13.17
#